data_5c41b976c2226629017108714b61c47b
#
_entry.id   5c41b976c2226629017108714b61c47b
#
_cell.length_a   1.000
_cell.length_b   1.000
_cell.length_c   1.000
_cell.angle_alpha   90.00
_cell.angle_beta   90.00
_cell.angle_gamma   90.00
#
_symmetry.space_group_name_H-M   'P 1'
#
loop_
_entity.id
_entity.type
_entity.pdbx_description
1 polymer ?
#
loop_
_entity_poly.entity_id
_entity_poly.type
_entity_poly.pdbx_seq_one_letter_code
_entity_poly.pdbx_strand_id
1 'polypeptide(L)'
;MNIMINLIKNKKIAISLYYVIAMISFFVPRQFVPIIYPIRLIVPLIGILLIALTPTVTIRFTQVFPFLILYTFGVLNGVKNEEIVMLLILAILFKDDLNQLFKLNFWFIFLYIIITSPLATCGIIHNTVIEETRGIRHGFFFTHPNQFGLALVTCLTSLFYLYKAKLTKLPWYGFAAILILSIFLLNNYVMTRTNTLICIILLVLVLIDKFVDLNRFAKFLYLAIPATIFLVFLLTFLYPLDIVLINKLNEALSGRIGLQAMAFENYSIPLFGLNMHFGNNIRPGVYDALDSAIYNFSYTYGLILFVYVFTLFTKMTKKVSQSNPFILVPILVLCLTGITENVLLNFVYNPVIILVCASFIFKSKGATV
;
A
#
# COMPACT_ATOMS: atom_id res chain seq x y z
N MET A 1 -34.78 -2.26 19.84
CA MET A 1 -34.24 -1.69 18.59
C MET A 1 -33.28 -0.53 18.83
N ASN A 2 -33.64 0.52 19.62
CA ASN A 2 -32.76 1.68 19.87
C ASN A 2 -31.44 1.36 20.56
N ILE A 3 -31.38 0.42 21.52
CA ILE A 3 -30.14 0.02 22.20
C ILE A 3 -29.20 -0.69 21.22
N MET A 4 -29.71 -1.55 20.35
CA MET A 4 -28.92 -2.27 19.35
C MET A 4 -28.36 -1.32 18.28
N ILE A 5 -29.15 -0.31 17.85
CA ILE A 5 -28.69 0.73 16.92
C ILE A 5 -27.57 1.57 17.56
N ASN A 6 -27.72 1.94 18.85
CA ASN A 6 -26.70 2.69 19.58
C ASN A 6 -25.40 1.87 19.77
N LEU A 7 -25.50 0.58 20.08
CA LEU A 7 -24.33 -0.31 20.17
C LEU A 7 -23.60 -0.45 18.83
N ILE A 8 -24.34 -0.61 17.71
CA ILE A 8 -23.76 -0.69 16.36
C ILE A 8 -23.09 0.64 15.99
N LYS A 9 -23.74 1.77 16.28
CA LYS A 9 -23.21 3.11 16.02
C LYS A 9 -21.95 3.38 16.84
N ASN A 10 -21.94 3.03 18.12
CA ASN A 10 -20.78 3.18 19.00
C ASN A 10 -19.61 2.31 18.54
N LYS A 11 -19.88 1.07 18.08
CA LYS A 11 -18.85 0.17 17.52
C LYS A 11 -18.19 0.76 16.27
N LYS A 12 -18.98 1.30 15.33
CA LYS A 12 -18.42 1.94 14.13
C LYS A 12 -17.54 3.14 14.48
N ILE A 13 -17.96 3.94 15.43
CA ILE A 13 -17.17 5.09 15.92
C ILE A 13 -15.87 4.60 16.55
N ALA A 14 -15.92 3.58 17.42
CA ALA A 14 -14.73 3.03 18.07
C ALA A 14 -13.73 2.47 17.06
N ILE A 15 -14.18 1.72 16.04
CA ILE A 15 -13.33 1.20 14.95
C ILE A 15 -12.74 2.34 14.13
N SER A 16 -13.52 3.39 13.83
CA SER A 16 -13.03 4.55 13.08
C SER A 16 -11.95 5.29 13.86
N LEU A 17 -12.17 5.53 15.14
CA LEU A 17 -11.20 6.19 16.01
C LEU A 17 -9.92 5.36 16.14
N TYR A 18 -10.06 4.06 16.33
CA TYR A 18 -8.93 3.13 16.36
C TYR A 18 -8.10 3.21 15.05
N TYR A 19 -8.77 3.20 13.88
CA TYR A 19 -8.11 3.33 12.60
C TYR A 19 -7.32 4.63 12.49
N VAL A 20 -7.90 5.75 12.89
CA VAL A 20 -7.23 7.06 12.87
C VAL A 20 -6.01 7.05 13.80
N ILE A 21 -6.10 6.48 15.00
CA ILE A 21 -4.96 6.34 15.92
C ILE A 21 -3.88 5.46 15.30
N ALA A 22 -4.26 4.34 14.69
CA ALA A 22 -3.34 3.46 13.97
C ALA A 22 -2.62 4.22 12.83
N MET A 23 -3.38 4.93 12.00
CA MET A 23 -2.82 5.75 10.91
C MET A 23 -1.86 6.81 11.46
N ILE A 24 -2.22 7.56 12.48
CA ILE A 24 -1.32 8.56 13.10
C ILE A 24 -0.03 7.89 13.56
N SER A 25 -0.10 6.75 14.24
CA SER A 25 1.08 6.09 14.81
C SER A 25 2.06 5.58 13.75
N PHE A 26 1.59 5.20 12.56
CA PHE A 26 2.43 4.66 11.48
C PHE A 26 2.75 5.67 10.37
N PHE A 27 1.96 6.74 10.23
CA PHE A 27 2.12 7.74 9.16
C PHE A 27 3.08 8.88 9.54
N VAL A 28 3.45 8.98 10.81
CA VAL A 28 4.28 10.07 11.33
C VAL A 28 5.72 10.00 10.85
N PRO A 29 6.34 11.14 10.51
CA PRO A 29 7.73 11.22 10.07
C PRO A 29 8.71 10.60 11.08
N ARG A 30 9.81 10.04 10.55
CA ARG A 30 10.83 9.31 11.35
C ARG A 30 11.38 10.10 12.54
N GLN A 31 11.45 11.42 12.42
CA GLN A 31 11.94 12.29 13.51
C GLN A 31 11.08 12.22 14.78
N PHE A 32 9.79 11.88 14.65
CA PHE A 32 8.88 11.73 15.79
C PHE A 32 8.73 10.26 16.24
N VAL A 33 9.37 9.32 15.54
CA VAL A 33 9.29 7.89 15.88
C VAL A 33 9.69 7.62 17.35
N PRO A 34 10.72 8.23 17.94
CA PRO A 34 11.04 7.98 19.34
C PRO A 34 9.89 8.30 20.31
N ILE A 35 9.13 9.35 20.01
CA ILE A 35 7.98 9.79 20.83
C ILE A 35 6.77 8.88 20.61
N ILE A 36 6.59 8.42 19.37
CA ILE A 36 5.39 7.66 18.96
C ILE A 36 5.60 6.14 19.09
N TYR A 37 6.85 5.68 19.20
CA TYR A 37 7.13 4.25 19.33
C TYR A 37 6.38 3.56 20.47
N PRO A 38 6.28 4.14 21.69
CA PRO A 38 5.44 3.58 22.74
C PRO A 38 3.96 3.44 22.33
N ILE A 39 3.44 4.43 21.57
CA ILE A 39 2.07 4.40 21.07
C ILE A 39 1.89 3.24 20.09
N ARG A 40 2.86 2.99 19.21
CA ARG A 40 2.84 1.84 18.27
C ARG A 40 2.74 0.50 18.97
N LEU A 41 3.32 0.36 20.16
CA LEU A 41 3.22 -0.87 20.96
C LEU A 41 1.84 -1.01 21.63
N ILE A 42 1.21 0.11 22.01
CA ILE A 42 -0.10 0.11 22.69
C ILE A 42 -1.24 -0.08 21.67
N VAL A 43 -1.13 0.46 20.47
CA VAL A 43 -2.19 0.41 19.46
C VAL A 43 -2.64 -1.03 19.14
N PRO A 44 -1.76 -2.03 18.93
CA PRO A 44 -2.19 -3.43 18.76
C PRO A 44 -2.98 -3.96 19.95
N LEU A 45 -2.59 -3.63 21.18
CA LEU A 45 -3.30 -4.06 22.40
C LEU A 45 -4.72 -3.50 22.45
N ILE A 46 -4.90 -2.23 22.10
CA ILE A 46 -6.24 -1.61 21.99
C ILE A 46 -7.07 -2.34 20.92
N GLY A 47 -6.46 -2.68 19.79
CA GLY A 47 -7.13 -3.43 18.72
C GLY A 47 -7.57 -4.83 19.14
N ILE A 48 -6.74 -5.55 19.86
CA ILE A 48 -7.08 -6.87 20.45
C ILE A 48 -8.24 -6.73 21.43
N LEU A 49 -8.22 -5.71 22.28
CA LEU A 49 -9.32 -5.43 23.23
C LEU A 49 -10.62 -5.14 22.48
N LEU A 50 -10.59 -4.33 21.43
CA LEU A 50 -11.77 -4.05 20.59
C LEU A 50 -12.32 -5.31 19.93
N ILE A 51 -11.44 -6.23 19.47
CA ILE A 51 -11.87 -7.52 18.93
C ILE A 51 -12.52 -8.37 20.02
N ALA A 52 -11.92 -8.46 21.21
CA ALA A 52 -12.45 -9.23 22.32
C ALA A 52 -13.84 -8.73 22.78
N LEU A 53 -14.06 -7.42 22.73
CA LEU A 53 -15.35 -6.80 23.02
C LEU A 53 -16.38 -6.96 21.88
N THR A 54 -15.99 -7.60 20.76
CA THR A 54 -16.86 -7.82 19.61
C THR A 54 -17.33 -9.27 19.55
N PRO A 55 -18.50 -9.62 20.12
CA PRO A 55 -18.90 -11.02 20.34
C PRO A 55 -19.19 -11.85 19.09
N THR A 56 -19.16 -11.24 17.90
CA THR A 56 -19.55 -11.89 16.64
C THR A 56 -18.37 -12.42 15.81
N VAL A 57 -17.14 -12.33 16.33
CA VAL A 57 -15.95 -12.69 15.56
C VAL A 57 -15.47 -14.09 15.96
N THR A 58 -15.83 -15.11 15.18
CA THR A 58 -15.23 -16.44 15.28
C THR A 58 -14.04 -16.53 14.35
N ILE A 59 -12.84 -16.61 14.91
CA ILE A 59 -11.59 -16.75 14.17
C ILE A 59 -11.09 -18.18 14.33
N ARG A 60 -10.81 -18.87 13.23
CA ARG A 60 -10.17 -20.19 13.27
C ARG A 60 -8.65 -20.03 13.29
N PHE A 61 -7.97 -20.86 14.07
CA PHE A 61 -6.49 -20.86 14.13
C PHE A 61 -5.85 -20.95 12.74
N THR A 62 -6.39 -21.79 11.84
CA THR A 62 -5.92 -21.94 10.46
C THR A 62 -5.94 -20.64 9.64
N GLN A 63 -6.73 -19.66 10.05
CA GLN A 63 -6.85 -18.36 9.38
C GLN A 63 -5.82 -17.34 9.88
N VAL A 64 -5.37 -17.49 11.12
CA VAL A 64 -4.33 -16.65 11.73
C VAL A 64 -2.93 -17.22 11.46
N PHE A 65 -2.82 -18.51 11.25
CA PHE A 65 -1.57 -19.23 11.08
C PHE A 65 -0.61 -18.62 10.03
N PRO A 66 -1.05 -18.21 8.82
CA PRO A 66 -0.16 -17.55 7.85
C PRO A 66 0.46 -16.25 8.37
N PHE A 67 -0.31 -15.48 9.15
CA PHE A 67 0.20 -14.23 9.75
C PHE A 67 1.23 -14.52 10.85
N LEU A 68 1.03 -15.57 11.64
CA LEU A 68 2.00 -16.01 12.63
C LEU A 68 3.29 -16.48 11.97
N ILE A 69 3.22 -17.21 10.85
CA ILE A 69 4.39 -17.61 10.08
C ILE A 69 5.13 -16.37 9.56
N LEU A 70 4.42 -15.44 8.90
CA LEU A 70 5.03 -14.19 8.41
C LEU A 70 5.68 -13.40 9.54
N TYR A 71 5.00 -13.27 10.66
CA TYR A 71 5.54 -12.60 11.85
C TYR A 71 6.82 -13.26 12.34
N THR A 72 6.81 -14.58 12.52
CA THR A 72 7.96 -15.34 13.02
C THR A 72 9.18 -15.20 12.10
N PHE A 73 8.98 -15.41 10.79
CA PHE A 73 10.08 -15.27 9.82
C PHE A 73 10.58 -13.83 9.70
N GLY A 74 9.68 -12.85 9.80
CA GLY A 74 10.09 -11.47 9.82
C GLY A 74 10.95 -11.13 11.04
N VAL A 75 10.56 -11.57 12.24
CA VAL A 75 11.37 -11.38 13.47
C VAL A 75 12.72 -12.05 13.35
N LEU A 76 12.78 -13.30 12.88
CA LEU A 76 14.02 -14.03 12.67
C LEU A 76 14.96 -13.31 11.69
N ASN A 77 14.41 -12.62 10.71
CA ASN A 77 15.17 -11.87 9.71
C ASN A 77 15.34 -10.36 10.06
N GLY A 78 15.11 -9.99 11.33
CA GLY A 78 15.36 -8.63 11.82
C GLY A 78 14.36 -7.57 11.37
N VAL A 79 13.20 -7.99 10.83
CA VAL A 79 12.16 -7.07 10.37
C VAL A 79 11.26 -6.68 11.54
N LYS A 80 10.91 -5.39 11.61
CA LYS A 80 9.90 -4.91 12.57
C LYS A 80 8.51 -5.26 12.05
N ASN A 81 7.88 -6.28 12.61
CA ASN A 81 6.63 -6.86 12.10
C ASN A 81 5.36 -6.29 12.75
N GLU A 82 5.44 -5.12 13.35
CA GLU A 82 4.26 -4.44 13.92
C GLU A 82 3.16 -4.26 12.86
N GLU A 83 3.54 -4.04 11.59
CA GLU A 83 2.62 -3.89 10.47
C GLU A 83 1.81 -5.17 10.20
N ILE A 84 2.39 -6.36 10.36
CA ILE A 84 1.69 -7.64 10.16
C ILE A 84 0.60 -7.84 11.23
N VAL A 85 0.91 -7.51 12.48
CA VAL A 85 -0.06 -7.56 13.58
C VAL A 85 -1.20 -6.57 13.33
N MET A 86 -0.85 -5.36 12.91
CA MET A 86 -1.84 -4.34 12.57
C MET A 86 -2.73 -4.74 11.40
N LEU A 87 -2.16 -5.34 10.36
CA LEU A 87 -2.93 -5.88 9.22
C LEU A 87 -3.95 -6.92 9.67
N LEU A 88 -3.57 -7.85 10.55
CA LEU A 88 -4.48 -8.85 11.09
C LEU A 88 -5.64 -8.21 11.87
N ILE A 89 -5.32 -7.27 12.76
CA ILE A 89 -6.32 -6.56 13.59
C ILE A 89 -7.29 -5.77 12.68
N LEU A 90 -6.77 -5.00 11.75
CA LEU A 90 -7.57 -4.18 10.83
C LEU A 90 -8.42 -5.06 9.91
N ALA A 91 -7.88 -6.19 9.42
CA ALA A 91 -8.64 -7.15 8.63
C ALA A 91 -9.84 -7.72 9.39
N ILE A 92 -9.69 -7.98 10.68
CA ILE A 92 -10.78 -8.46 11.54
C ILE A 92 -11.82 -7.35 11.78
N LEU A 93 -11.39 -6.13 12.04
CA LEU A 93 -12.26 -5.00 12.36
C LEU A 93 -13.07 -4.50 11.14
N PHE A 94 -12.46 -4.50 9.95
CA PHE A 94 -13.08 -3.99 8.70
C PHE A 94 -13.68 -5.08 7.80
N LYS A 95 -13.78 -6.31 8.28
CA LYS A 95 -14.27 -7.46 7.47
C LYS A 95 -15.62 -7.22 6.77
N ASP A 96 -16.50 -6.45 7.42
CA ASP A 96 -17.88 -6.25 6.98
C ASP A 96 -18.14 -4.84 6.39
N ASP A 97 -17.17 -3.92 6.45
CA ASP A 97 -17.39 -2.53 6.02
C ASP A 97 -16.17 -1.91 5.31
N LEU A 98 -15.98 -2.36 4.07
CA LEU A 98 -14.90 -1.87 3.19
C LEU A 98 -15.10 -0.41 2.79
N ASN A 99 -16.34 0.00 2.61
CA ASN A 99 -16.66 1.37 2.26
C ASN A 99 -16.18 2.32 3.35
N GLN A 100 -16.33 1.93 4.61
CA GLN A 100 -15.82 2.69 5.75
C GLN A 100 -14.28 2.76 5.74
N LEU A 101 -13.62 1.64 5.45
CA LEU A 101 -12.16 1.60 5.34
C LEU A 101 -11.63 2.61 4.32
N PHE A 102 -12.12 2.55 3.07
CA PHE A 102 -11.68 3.47 2.01
C PHE A 102 -12.06 4.92 2.30
N LYS A 103 -13.22 5.16 2.94
CA LYS A 103 -13.64 6.51 3.37
C LYS A 103 -12.71 7.08 4.43
N LEU A 104 -12.34 6.30 5.43
CA LEU A 104 -11.43 6.73 6.49
C LEU A 104 -10.02 6.95 5.94
N ASN A 105 -9.53 6.04 5.08
CA ASN A 105 -8.22 6.18 4.44
C ASN A 105 -8.15 7.46 3.60
N PHE A 106 -9.16 7.70 2.75
CA PHE A 106 -9.24 8.91 1.94
C PHE A 106 -9.21 10.16 2.82
N TRP A 107 -10.12 10.30 3.80
CA TRP A 107 -10.22 11.50 4.60
C TRP A 107 -8.99 11.73 5.47
N PHE A 108 -8.41 10.67 6.04
CA PHE A 108 -7.20 10.79 6.85
C PHE A 108 -6.04 11.36 6.01
N ILE A 109 -5.72 10.72 4.87
CA ILE A 109 -4.59 11.14 4.04
C ILE A 109 -4.85 12.51 3.41
N PHE A 110 -6.08 12.75 2.94
CA PHE A 110 -6.47 14.04 2.37
C PHE A 110 -6.28 15.19 3.37
N LEU A 111 -6.83 15.06 4.56
CA LEU A 111 -6.68 16.08 5.61
C LEU A 111 -5.21 16.25 6.03
N TYR A 112 -4.48 15.14 6.14
CA TYR A 112 -3.06 15.19 6.45
C TYR A 112 -2.30 16.01 5.40
N ILE A 113 -2.48 15.73 4.10
CA ILE A 113 -1.83 16.45 3.01
C ILE A 113 -2.26 17.93 3.01
N ILE A 114 -3.56 18.22 3.08
CA ILE A 114 -4.09 19.59 3.01
C ILE A 114 -3.64 20.45 4.20
N ILE A 115 -3.44 19.86 5.36
CA ILE A 115 -2.97 20.58 6.55
C ILE A 115 -1.45 20.74 6.52
N THR A 116 -0.73 19.63 6.30
CA THR A 116 0.73 19.66 6.46
C THR A 116 1.47 20.34 5.32
N SER A 117 0.97 20.24 4.07
CA SER A 117 1.67 20.82 2.93
C SER A 117 1.74 22.35 2.99
N PRO A 118 0.63 23.11 3.24
CA PRO A 118 0.71 24.55 3.42
C PRO A 118 1.55 24.96 4.63
N LEU A 119 1.41 24.26 5.77
CA LEU A 119 2.20 24.57 6.97
C LEU A 119 3.70 24.36 6.73
N ALA A 120 4.09 23.32 6.00
CA ALA A 120 5.48 23.09 5.61
C ALA A 120 5.98 24.14 4.60
N THR A 121 5.14 24.55 3.65
CA THR A 121 5.48 25.58 2.66
C THR A 121 5.67 26.96 3.33
N CYS A 122 4.84 27.27 4.35
CA CYS A 122 4.97 28.50 5.13
C CYS A 122 6.10 28.46 6.18
N GLY A 123 6.83 27.34 6.30
CA GLY A 123 7.92 27.17 7.27
C GLY A 123 7.46 27.00 8.73
N ILE A 124 6.15 26.78 8.97
CA ILE A 124 5.60 26.56 10.32
C ILE A 124 6.00 25.18 10.84
N ILE A 125 6.04 24.17 9.96
CA ILE A 125 6.54 22.83 10.24
C ILE A 125 7.68 22.48 9.30
N HIS A 126 8.48 21.48 9.67
CA HIS A 126 9.62 21.07 8.88
C HIS A 126 9.22 20.66 7.45
N ASN A 127 9.86 21.25 6.45
CA ASN A 127 9.75 20.80 5.07
C ASN A 127 11.00 20.01 4.70
N THR A 128 10.84 18.74 4.41
CA THR A 128 11.94 17.90 3.91
C THR A 128 12.25 18.31 2.47
N VAL A 129 13.43 18.89 2.26
CA VAL A 129 13.90 19.32 0.94
C VAL A 129 15.12 18.49 0.59
N ILE A 130 15.11 17.90 -0.61
CA ILE A 130 16.22 17.12 -1.16
C ILE A 130 16.67 17.78 -2.45
N GLU A 131 17.93 18.17 -2.50
CA GLU A 131 18.58 18.70 -3.70
C GLU A 131 19.18 17.53 -4.50
N GLU A 132 18.73 17.36 -5.71
CA GLU A 132 19.25 16.36 -6.66
C GLU A 132 19.57 17.03 -7.98
N THR A 133 20.25 16.30 -8.87
CA THR A 133 20.54 16.76 -10.26
C THR A 133 19.30 17.20 -11.03
N ARG A 134 18.13 16.74 -10.62
CA ARG A 134 16.82 17.06 -11.23
C ARG A 134 16.19 18.36 -10.72
N GLY A 135 16.73 18.93 -9.63
CA GLY A 135 16.20 20.11 -8.96
C GLY A 135 15.87 19.88 -7.49
N ILE A 136 15.16 20.84 -6.93
CA ILE A 136 14.77 20.85 -5.52
C ILE A 136 13.45 20.09 -5.37
N ARG A 137 13.48 18.99 -4.60
CA ARG A 137 12.33 18.11 -4.35
C ARG A 137 11.77 18.39 -2.96
N HIS A 138 10.46 18.62 -2.90
CA HIS A 138 9.76 18.89 -1.65
C HIS A 138 9.05 17.62 -1.16
N GLY A 139 9.39 17.18 0.04
CA GLY A 139 8.70 16.10 0.76
C GLY A 139 7.58 16.63 1.67
N PHE A 140 7.50 17.96 1.79
CA PHE A 140 6.65 18.64 2.76
C PHE A 140 6.92 18.06 4.17
N PHE A 141 5.91 17.64 4.90
CA PHE A 141 6.09 17.06 6.23
C PHE A 141 6.42 15.56 6.21
N PHE A 142 6.60 14.93 5.04
CA PHE A 142 7.05 13.55 4.91
C PHE A 142 8.57 13.46 4.99
N THR A 143 9.11 12.31 5.42
CA THR A 143 10.57 12.10 5.52
C THR A 143 11.26 12.04 4.15
N HIS A 144 10.51 11.76 3.09
CA HIS A 144 11.04 11.68 1.73
C HIS A 144 9.96 12.09 0.71
N PRO A 145 10.30 12.79 -0.39
CA PRO A 145 9.35 13.16 -1.45
C PRO A 145 8.55 11.99 -2.02
N ASN A 146 9.16 10.80 -2.16
CA ASN A 146 8.44 9.63 -2.64
C ASN A 146 7.29 9.21 -1.72
N GLN A 147 7.43 9.39 -0.39
CA GLN A 147 6.37 9.07 0.56
C GLN A 147 5.16 10.00 0.42
N PHE A 148 5.41 11.29 0.17
CA PHE A 148 4.34 12.22 -0.16
C PHE A 148 3.60 11.79 -1.44
N GLY A 149 4.36 11.48 -2.50
CA GLY A 149 3.79 10.99 -3.76
C GLY A 149 2.97 9.73 -3.58
N LEU A 150 3.45 8.78 -2.79
CA LEU A 150 2.76 7.55 -2.48
C LEU A 150 1.47 7.79 -1.66
N ALA A 151 1.52 8.70 -0.67
CA ALA A 151 0.35 9.11 0.09
C ALA A 151 -0.73 9.71 -0.83
N LEU A 152 -0.32 10.59 -1.74
CA LEU A 152 -1.24 11.20 -2.71
C LEU A 152 -1.86 10.16 -3.64
N VAL A 153 -1.07 9.22 -4.18
CA VAL A 153 -1.57 8.09 -5.00
C VAL A 153 -2.56 7.25 -4.22
N THR A 154 -2.28 6.93 -2.95
CA THR A 154 -3.18 6.16 -2.08
C THR A 154 -4.49 6.91 -1.82
N CYS A 155 -4.42 8.21 -1.58
CA CYS A 155 -5.58 9.08 -1.43
C CYS A 155 -6.48 9.06 -2.68
N LEU A 156 -5.87 9.26 -3.85
CA LEU A 156 -6.56 9.25 -5.15
C LEU A 156 -7.16 7.88 -5.48
N THR A 157 -6.46 6.81 -5.14
CA THR A 157 -6.94 5.43 -5.30
C THR A 157 -8.16 5.16 -4.42
N SER A 158 -8.13 5.64 -3.17
CA SER A 158 -9.27 5.55 -2.25
C SER A 158 -10.45 6.38 -2.75
N LEU A 159 -10.19 7.58 -3.27
CA LEU A 159 -11.21 8.42 -3.90
C LEU A 159 -11.83 7.76 -5.13
N PHE A 160 -11.02 7.09 -5.96
CA PHE A 160 -11.52 6.33 -7.11
C PHE A 160 -12.47 5.22 -6.68
N TYR A 161 -12.11 4.45 -5.65
CA TYR A 161 -12.99 3.43 -5.08
C TYR A 161 -14.32 4.04 -4.64
N LEU A 162 -14.29 5.14 -3.88
CA LEU A 162 -15.50 5.82 -3.40
C LEU A 162 -16.35 6.38 -4.55
N TYR A 163 -15.71 6.88 -5.60
CA TYR A 163 -16.39 7.33 -6.82
C TYR A 163 -17.12 6.17 -7.50
N LYS A 164 -16.46 5.04 -7.73
CA LYS A 164 -17.06 3.86 -8.38
C LYS A 164 -18.17 3.23 -7.53
N ALA A 165 -18.03 3.22 -6.22
CA ALA A 165 -19.03 2.76 -5.27
C ALA A 165 -20.19 3.75 -5.08
N LYS A 166 -20.21 4.87 -5.81
CA LYS A 166 -21.23 5.95 -5.73
C LYS A 166 -21.38 6.53 -4.32
N LEU A 167 -20.29 6.50 -3.52
CA LEU A 167 -20.24 7.06 -2.17
C LEU A 167 -19.80 8.53 -2.15
N THR A 168 -19.54 9.11 -3.31
CA THR A 168 -19.22 10.52 -3.51
C THR A 168 -20.07 11.06 -4.66
N LYS A 169 -20.43 12.35 -4.58
CA LYS A 169 -21.12 13.07 -5.64
C LYS A 169 -20.17 13.70 -6.66
N LEU A 170 -18.88 13.34 -6.60
CA LEU A 170 -17.87 13.90 -7.49
C LEU A 170 -18.14 13.43 -8.93
N PRO A 171 -18.32 14.34 -9.91
CA PRO A 171 -18.45 13.96 -11.31
C PRO A 171 -17.10 13.52 -11.89
N TRP A 172 -17.11 12.73 -12.96
CA TRP A 172 -15.89 12.20 -13.58
C TRP A 172 -14.88 13.29 -13.99
N TYR A 173 -15.37 14.43 -14.52
CA TYR A 173 -14.51 15.56 -14.92
C TYR A 173 -13.88 16.26 -13.71
N GLY A 174 -14.58 16.32 -12.58
CA GLY A 174 -14.02 16.82 -11.33
C GLY A 174 -12.90 15.91 -10.82
N PHE A 175 -13.08 14.59 -10.92
CA PHE A 175 -12.03 13.64 -10.56
C PHE A 175 -10.82 13.73 -11.51
N ALA A 176 -11.07 13.86 -12.83
CA ALA A 176 -10.01 14.08 -13.81
C ALA A 176 -9.22 15.37 -13.54
N ALA A 177 -9.90 16.46 -13.18
CA ALA A 177 -9.25 17.71 -12.80
C ALA A 177 -8.34 17.55 -11.55
N ILE A 178 -8.78 16.83 -10.54
CA ILE A 178 -7.97 16.52 -9.35
C ILE A 178 -6.73 15.71 -9.75
N LEU A 179 -6.86 14.71 -10.64
CA LEU A 179 -5.73 13.93 -11.14
C LEU A 179 -4.73 14.78 -11.91
N ILE A 180 -5.20 15.68 -12.80
CA ILE A 180 -4.33 16.60 -13.56
C ILE A 180 -3.55 17.52 -12.60
N LEU A 181 -4.23 18.09 -11.60
CA LEU A 181 -3.57 18.93 -10.59
C LEU A 181 -2.53 18.11 -9.79
N SER A 182 -2.85 16.88 -9.44
CA SER A 182 -1.94 15.98 -8.73
C SER A 182 -0.71 15.61 -9.57
N ILE A 183 -0.89 15.36 -10.87
CA ILE A 183 0.21 15.11 -11.82
C ILE A 183 1.12 16.35 -11.88
N PHE A 184 0.52 17.56 -11.99
CA PHE A 184 1.28 18.81 -12.00
C PHE A 184 2.10 18.98 -10.72
N LEU A 185 1.50 18.76 -9.54
CA LEU A 185 2.16 18.85 -8.24
C LEU A 185 3.31 17.84 -8.12
N LEU A 186 3.06 16.56 -8.47
CA LEU A 186 4.04 15.50 -8.40
C LEU A 186 5.21 15.71 -9.37
N ASN A 187 4.96 16.26 -10.55
CA ASN A 187 5.99 16.48 -11.55
C ASN A 187 6.88 17.68 -11.23
N ASN A 188 6.30 18.79 -10.76
CA ASN A 188 7.02 20.07 -10.66
C ASN A 188 7.57 20.36 -9.25
N TYR A 189 6.94 19.87 -8.20
CA TYR A 189 7.34 20.16 -6.81
C TYR A 189 7.93 18.95 -6.09
N VAL A 190 7.29 17.80 -6.23
CA VAL A 190 7.72 16.57 -5.55
C VAL A 190 8.74 15.79 -6.37
N MET A 191 8.67 15.94 -7.70
CA MET A 191 9.56 15.32 -8.70
C MET A 191 9.69 13.80 -8.53
N THR A 192 8.55 13.10 -8.33
CA THR A 192 8.48 11.64 -8.19
C THR A 192 7.96 11.00 -9.47
N ARG A 193 8.86 10.51 -10.33
CA ARG A 193 8.52 9.95 -11.65
C ARG A 193 7.49 8.82 -11.57
N THR A 194 7.72 7.86 -10.67
CA THR A 194 6.85 6.68 -10.53
C THR A 194 5.43 7.06 -10.11
N ASN A 195 5.29 7.92 -9.08
CA ASN A 195 3.98 8.33 -8.61
C ASN A 195 3.25 9.21 -9.64
N THR A 196 3.99 10.05 -10.38
CA THR A 196 3.45 10.80 -11.52
C THR A 196 2.91 9.86 -12.61
N LEU A 197 3.67 8.83 -12.97
CA LEU A 197 3.25 7.82 -13.96
C LEU A 197 1.99 7.09 -13.50
N ILE A 198 1.90 6.71 -12.23
CA ILE A 198 0.71 6.06 -11.68
C ILE A 198 -0.51 6.98 -11.73
N CYS A 199 -0.35 8.28 -11.43
CA CYS A 199 -1.44 9.25 -11.58
C CYS A 199 -1.88 9.43 -13.03
N ILE A 200 -0.95 9.40 -13.99
CA ILE A 200 -1.28 9.40 -15.43
C ILE A 200 -2.08 8.14 -15.80
N ILE A 201 -1.65 6.97 -15.34
CA ILE A 201 -2.40 5.72 -15.57
C ILE A 201 -3.80 5.80 -14.95
N LEU A 202 -3.94 6.32 -13.73
CA LEU A 202 -5.25 6.55 -13.10
C LEU A 202 -6.13 7.48 -13.93
N LEU A 203 -5.58 8.57 -14.48
CA LEU A 203 -6.31 9.48 -15.34
C LEU A 203 -6.82 8.76 -16.60
N VAL A 204 -5.97 7.98 -17.25
CA VAL A 204 -6.33 7.17 -18.41
C VAL A 204 -7.44 6.17 -18.05
N LEU A 205 -7.35 5.50 -16.90
CA LEU A 205 -8.37 4.56 -16.44
C LEU A 205 -9.71 5.27 -16.16
N VAL A 206 -9.71 6.48 -15.61
CA VAL A 206 -10.93 7.28 -15.42
C VAL A 206 -11.58 7.66 -16.76
N LEU A 207 -10.75 8.03 -17.74
CA LEU A 207 -11.24 8.37 -19.09
C LEU A 207 -11.81 7.14 -19.80
N ILE A 208 -11.13 6.00 -19.73
CA ILE A 208 -11.60 4.73 -20.29
C ILE A 208 -12.91 4.30 -19.62
N ASP A 209 -13.01 4.42 -18.31
CA ASP A 209 -14.19 4.01 -17.54
C ASP A 209 -15.48 4.75 -17.95
N LYS A 210 -15.34 5.95 -18.50
CA LYS A 210 -16.46 6.70 -19.06
C LYS A 210 -17.09 6.00 -20.28
N PHE A 211 -16.28 5.33 -21.10
CA PHE A 211 -16.71 4.71 -22.35
C PHE A 211 -16.90 3.19 -22.21
N VAL A 212 -16.10 2.58 -21.32
CA VAL A 212 -16.09 1.14 -21.09
C VAL A 212 -16.16 0.89 -19.60
N ASP A 213 -17.21 0.22 -19.14
CA ASP A 213 -17.32 -0.14 -17.72
C ASP A 213 -16.19 -1.09 -17.31
N LEU A 214 -15.19 -0.54 -16.63
CA LEU A 214 -14.02 -1.30 -16.17
C LEU A 214 -14.37 -2.45 -15.22
N ASN A 215 -15.51 -2.40 -14.54
CA ASN A 215 -15.94 -3.47 -13.64
C ASN A 215 -16.09 -4.81 -14.36
N ARG A 216 -16.35 -4.82 -15.68
CA ARG A 216 -16.43 -6.03 -16.49
C ARG A 216 -15.12 -6.82 -16.50
N PHE A 217 -13.99 -6.15 -16.32
CA PHE A 217 -12.65 -6.74 -16.30
C PHE A 217 -12.23 -7.21 -14.90
N ALA A 218 -12.99 -6.88 -13.86
CA ALA A 218 -12.65 -7.24 -12.47
C ALA A 218 -12.49 -8.76 -12.29
N LYS A 219 -13.23 -9.58 -13.06
CA LYS A 219 -13.11 -11.03 -13.03
C LYS A 219 -11.73 -11.57 -13.43
N PHE A 220 -10.94 -10.79 -14.19
CA PHE A 220 -9.58 -11.15 -14.60
C PHE A 220 -8.49 -10.56 -13.70
N LEU A 221 -8.88 -9.74 -12.71
CA LEU A 221 -7.96 -8.99 -11.87
C LEU A 221 -6.95 -9.88 -11.12
N TYR A 222 -7.34 -11.10 -10.79
CA TYR A 222 -6.44 -12.05 -10.12
C TYR A 222 -5.18 -12.36 -10.95
N LEU A 223 -5.21 -12.15 -12.27
CA LEU A 223 -4.05 -12.31 -13.14
C LEU A 223 -3.05 -11.15 -13.02
N ALA A 224 -3.47 -9.99 -12.50
CA ALA A 224 -2.58 -8.84 -12.37
C ALA A 224 -1.40 -9.12 -11.45
N ILE A 225 -1.62 -9.87 -10.36
CA ILE A 225 -0.57 -10.19 -9.39
C ILE A 225 0.52 -11.08 -10.00
N PRO A 226 0.21 -12.29 -10.53
CA PRO A 226 1.24 -13.12 -11.16
C PRO A 226 1.87 -12.45 -12.39
N ALA A 227 1.11 -11.66 -13.17
CA ALA A 227 1.64 -10.89 -14.28
C ALA A 227 2.65 -9.83 -13.82
N THR A 228 2.38 -9.15 -12.71
CA THR A 228 3.31 -8.17 -12.13
C THR A 228 4.59 -8.86 -11.65
N ILE A 229 4.47 -9.99 -10.97
CA ILE A 229 5.62 -10.79 -10.52
C ILE A 229 6.45 -11.22 -11.72
N PHE A 230 5.81 -11.80 -12.73
CA PHE A 230 6.48 -12.22 -13.96
C PHE A 230 7.19 -11.04 -14.64
N LEU A 231 6.52 -9.90 -14.77
CA LEU A 231 7.09 -8.70 -15.38
C LEU A 231 8.32 -8.21 -14.63
N VAL A 232 8.26 -8.15 -13.30
CA VAL A 232 9.40 -7.70 -12.47
C VAL A 232 10.60 -8.61 -12.65
N PHE A 233 10.43 -9.94 -12.58
CA PHE A 233 11.52 -10.87 -12.79
C PHE A 233 12.03 -10.82 -14.24
N LEU A 234 11.15 -10.75 -15.23
CA LEU A 234 11.52 -10.66 -16.64
C LEU A 234 12.39 -9.42 -16.89
N LEU A 235 11.97 -8.24 -16.41
CA LEU A 235 12.75 -7.01 -16.57
C LEU A 235 14.12 -7.10 -15.90
N THR A 236 14.19 -7.73 -14.73
CA THR A 236 15.44 -7.95 -14.00
C THR A 236 16.40 -8.86 -14.80
N PHE A 237 15.89 -9.97 -15.35
CA PHE A 237 16.70 -10.90 -16.17
C PHE A 237 17.14 -10.31 -17.50
N LEU A 238 16.33 -9.43 -18.09
CA LEU A 238 16.65 -8.81 -19.37
C LEU A 238 17.56 -7.57 -19.24
N TYR A 239 17.68 -7.00 -18.04
CA TYR A 239 18.46 -5.77 -17.83
C TYR A 239 19.95 -5.92 -18.21
N PRO A 240 20.66 -7.03 -17.86
CA PRO A 240 22.04 -7.22 -18.23
C PRO A 240 22.30 -7.35 -19.75
N LEU A 241 21.23 -7.56 -20.55
CA LEU A 241 21.33 -7.65 -22.01
C LEU A 241 21.42 -6.27 -22.70
N ASP A 242 21.43 -5.19 -21.95
CA ASP A 242 21.56 -3.80 -22.41
C ASP A 242 20.56 -3.39 -23.51
N ILE A 243 19.31 -3.89 -23.40
CA ILE A 243 18.25 -3.61 -24.35
C ILE A 243 17.78 -2.15 -24.16
N VAL A 244 17.83 -1.33 -25.23
CA VAL A 244 17.48 0.10 -25.22
C VAL A 244 16.12 0.39 -24.55
N LEU A 245 15.10 -0.43 -24.82
CA LEU A 245 13.79 -0.26 -24.22
C LEU A 245 13.83 -0.46 -22.69
N ILE A 246 14.58 -1.46 -22.23
CA ILE A 246 14.70 -1.76 -20.80
C ILE A 246 15.48 -0.67 -20.07
N ASN A 247 16.52 -0.13 -20.70
CA ASN A 247 17.29 0.99 -20.17
C ASN A 247 16.40 2.24 -20.01
N LYS A 248 15.58 2.58 -21.01
CA LYS A 248 14.61 3.67 -20.92
C LYS A 248 13.56 3.43 -19.82
N LEU A 249 13.06 2.21 -19.67
CA LEU A 249 12.17 1.84 -18.57
C LEU A 249 12.89 1.97 -17.22
N ASN A 250 14.13 1.55 -17.12
CA ASN A 250 14.92 1.70 -15.91
C ASN A 250 15.11 3.17 -15.52
N GLU A 251 15.41 4.05 -16.48
CA GLU A 251 15.48 5.50 -16.25
C GLU A 251 14.14 6.07 -15.79
N ALA A 252 13.03 5.68 -16.45
CA ALA A 252 11.68 6.10 -16.06
C ALA A 252 11.31 5.64 -14.64
N LEU A 253 11.76 4.45 -14.24
CA LEU A 253 11.59 3.87 -12.91
C LEU A 253 12.73 4.25 -11.94
N SER A 254 13.51 5.28 -12.26
CA SER A 254 14.56 5.84 -11.38
C SER A 254 15.65 4.84 -10.99
N GLY A 255 16.07 3.97 -11.92
CA GLY A 255 17.16 3.00 -11.75
C GLY A 255 16.77 1.71 -11.01
N ARG A 256 15.51 1.52 -10.68
CA ARG A 256 15.05 0.40 -9.82
C ARG A 256 15.23 -0.97 -10.45
N ILE A 257 15.11 -1.09 -11.78
CA ILE A 257 15.36 -2.37 -12.48
C ILE A 257 16.82 -2.76 -12.32
N GLY A 258 17.74 -1.81 -12.51
CA GLY A 258 19.18 -2.04 -12.34
C GLY A 258 19.55 -2.45 -10.92
N LEU A 259 18.97 -1.79 -9.90
CA LEU A 259 19.17 -2.18 -8.48
C LEU A 259 18.70 -3.61 -8.20
N GLN A 260 17.58 -4.02 -8.78
CA GLN A 260 17.04 -5.38 -8.64
C GLN A 260 17.96 -6.40 -9.34
N ALA A 261 18.47 -6.09 -10.55
CA ALA A 261 19.40 -6.94 -11.28
C ALA A 261 20.72 -7.12 -10.51
N MET A 262 21.29 -6.03 -10.00
CA MET A 262 22.50 -6.08 -9.16
C MET A 262 22.29 -6.92 -7.87
N ALA A 263 21.13 -6.77 -7.23
CA ALA A 263 20.82 -7.58 -6.06
C ALA A 263 20.71 -9.07 -6.42
N PHE A 264 20.11 -9.39 -7.56
CA PHE A 264 19.97 -10.75 -8.04
C PHE A 264 21.31 -11.39 -8.47
N GLU A 265 22.20 -10.62 -9.07
CA GLU A 265 23.55 -11.07 -9.44
C GLU A 265 24.44 -11.34 -8.22
N ASN A 266 24.33 -10.51 -7.19
CA ASN A 266 25.16 -10.62 -5.99
C ASN A 266 24.64 -11.59 -4.94
N TYR A 267 23.32 -11.82 -4.92
CA TYR A 267 22.67 -12.64 -3.91
C TYR A 267 21.62 -13.56 -4.54
N SER A 268 21.73 -14.86 -4.31
CA SER A 268 20.66 -15.80 -4.64
C SER A 268 19.45 -15.55 -3.72
N ILE A 269 18.23 -15.67 -4.27
CA ILE A 269 17.01 -15.59 -3.45
C ILE A 269 17.02 -16.75 -2.45
N PRO A 270 16.97 -16.49 -1.14
CA PRO A 270 17.03 -17.53 -0.11
C PRO A 270 15.71 -18.30 -0.04
N LEU A 271 15.77 -19.57 0.36
CA LEU A 271 14.56 -20.38 0.59
C LEU A 271 13.73 -19.88 1.79
N PHE A 272 14.39 -19.45 2.88
CA PHE A 272 13.77 -19.09 4.16
C PHE A 272 13.96 -17.62 4.57
N GLY A 273 14.43 -16.79 3.66
CA GLY A 273 14.70 -15.38 3.93
C GLY A 273 16.08 -15.12 4.54
N LEU A 274 16.50 -13.89 4.42
CA LEU A 274 17.76 -13.37 4.95
C LEU A 274 17.52 -12.02 5.61
N ASN A 275 18.25 -11.78 6.69
CA ASN A 275 18.38 -10.45 7.27
C ASN A 275 19.37 -9.64 6.40
N MET A 276 18.82 -9.01 5.36
CA MET A 276 19.63 -8.22 4.44
C MET A 276 19.60 -6.76 4.85
N HIS A 277 20.71 -6.29 5.38
CA HIS A 277 20.96 -4.87 5.51
C HIS A 277 21.54 -4.35 4.19
N PHE A 278 20.65 -4.05 3.25
CA PHE A 278 21.03 -3.30 2.05
C PHE A 278 21.48 -1.90 2.49
N GLY A 279 22.66 -1.49 2.13
CA GLY A 279 23.13 -0.12 2.40
C GLY A 279 24.59 0.04 2.76
N ASN A 280 25.27 -0.98 3.26
CA ASN A 280 26.69 -0.83 3.64
C ASN A 280 27.65 -1.83 2.96
N ASN A 281 27.16 -2.87 2.27
CA ASN A 281 27.99 -3.99 1.86
C ASN A 281 28.14 -4.15 0.33
N ILE A 282 27.32 -3.50 -0.51
CA ILE A 282 27.39 -3.71 -1.96
C ILE A 282 28.34 -2.72 -2.60
N ARG A 283 28.29 -1.44 -2.24
CA ARG A 283 29.27 -0.42 -2.61
C ARG A 283 29.29 0.70 -1.58
N PRO A 284 30.45 1.05 -1.00
CA PRO A 284 30.56 2.22 -0.13
C PRO A 284 30.13 3.48 -0.90
N GLY A 285 29.13 4.20 -0.39
CA GLY A 285 28.63 5.46 -0.95
C GLY A 285 27.49 5.34 -1.98
N VAL A 286 26.99 4.15 -2.28
CA VAL A 286 25.81 3.95 -3.14
C VAL A 286 24.60 3.55 -2.28
N TYR A 287 23.47 4.21 -2.54
CA TYR A 287 22.19 3.90 -1.89
C TYR A 287 21.63 2.61 -2.48
N ASP A 288 21.86 1.51 -1.78
CA ASP A 288 21.42 0.18 -2.20
C ASP A 288 20.14 -0.19 -1.44
N ALA A 289 18.99 0.28 -1.91
CA ALA A 289 17.69 -0.10 -1.37
C ALA A 289 16.94 -0.98 -2.37
N LEU A 290 16.41 -2.11 -1.91
CA LEU A 290 15.44 -2.88 -2.67
C LEU A 290 14.05 -2.30 -2.45
N ASP A 291 13.71 -1.31 -3.27
CA ASP A 291 12.41 -0.63 -3.19
C ASP A 291 11.26 -1.48 -3.72
N SER A 292 11.50 -2.44 -4.62
CA SER A 292 10.44 -3.33 -5.11
C SER A 292 9.88 -4.21 -4.00
N ALA A 293 8.56 -4.15 -3.79
CA ALA A 293 7.88 -5.00 -2.82
C ALA A 293 8.07 -6.50 -3.11
N ILE A 294 8.16 -6.88 -4.38
CA ILE A 294 8.34 -8.26 -4.84
C ILE A 294 9.71 -8.79 -4.45
N TYR A 295 10.78 -8.05 -4.79
CA TYR A 295 12.14 -8.44 -4.45
C TYR A 295 12.39 -8.34 -2.94
N ASN A 296 11.98 -7.25 -2.31
CA ASN A 296 12.14 -7.08 -0.87
C ASN A 296 11.47 -8.22 -0.10
N PHE A 297 10.25 -8.61 -0.49
CA PHE A 297 9.54 -9.72 0.14
C PHE A 297 10.26 -11.06 -0.10
N SER A 298 10.74 -11.33 -1.34
CA SER A 298 11.40 -12.59 -1.66
C SER A 298 12.72 -12.78 -0.92
N TYR A 299 13.49 -11.73 -0.71
CA TYR A 299 14.71 -11.79 0.08
C TYR A 299 14.43 -11.86 1.59
N THR A 300 13.55 -11.03 2.08
CA THR A 300 13.26 -10.93 3.51
C THR A 300 12.59 -12.18 4.07
N TYR A 301 11.61 -12.71 3.34
CA TYR A 301 10.80 -13.85 3.82
C TYR A 301 11.16 -15.19 3.14
N GLY A 302 11.93 -15.14 2.07
CA GLY A 302 12.36 -16.32 1.31
C GLY A 302 11.35 -16.79 0.27
N LEU A 303 11.85 -17.62 -0.65
CA LEU A 303 11.11 -18.09 -1.81
C LEU A 303 9.86 -18.91 -1.43
N ILE A 304 9.95 -19.73 -0.37
CA ILE A 304 8.83 -20.57 0.07
C ILE A 304 7.64 -19.72 0.52
N LEU A 305 7.88 -18.74 1.40
CA LEU A 305 6.83 -17.83 1.85
C LEU A 305 6.37 -16.88 0.76
N PHE A 306 7.27 -16.46 -0.12
CA PHE A 306 6.94 -15.67 -1.30
C PHE A 306 5.88 -16.38 -2.16
N VAL A 307 6.16 -17.60 -2.60
CA VAL A 307 5.24 -18.39 -3.44
C VAL A 307 3.91 -18.63 -2.70
N TYR A 308 3.96 -18.98 -1.43
CA TYR A 308 2.78 -19.23 -0.61
C TYR A 308 1.89 -17.98 -0.50
N VAL A 309 2.47 -16.84 -0.07
CA VAL A 309 1.72 -15.59 0.16
C VAL A 309 1.16 -15.04 -1.13
N PHE A 310 1.94 -14.99 -2.21
CA PHE A 310 1.44 -14.46 -3.48
C PHE A 310 0.40 -15.37 -4.15
N THR A 311 0.48 -16.69 -3.93
CA THR A 311 -0.59 -17.63 -4.32
C THR A 311 -1.88 -17.35 -3.55
N LEU A 312 -1.79 -17.14 -2.24
CA LEU A 312 -2.94 -16.76 -1.42
C LEU A 312 -3.50 -15.40 -1.87
N PHE A 313 -2.63 -14.42 -2.09
CA PHE A 313 -3.00 -13.09 -2.54
C PHE A 313 -3.77 -13.14 -3.87
N THR A 314 -3.29 -13.93 -4.83
CA THR A 314 -3.96 -14.16 -6.12
C THR A 314 -5.35 -14.79 -5.93
N LYS A 315 -5.45 -15.84 -5.10
CA LYS A 315 -6.74 -16.51 -4.80
C LYS A 315 -7.73 -15.55 -4.12
N MET A 316 -7.25 -14.73 -3.17
CA MET A 316 -8.10 -13.77 -2.46
C MET A 316 -8.55 -12.63 -3.38
N THR A 317 -7.66 -12.13 -4.23
CA THR A 317 -7.99 -11.13 -5.24
C THR A 317 -9.09 -11.63 -6.17
N LYS A 318 -9.01 -12.90 -6.63
CA LYS A 318 -10.07 -13.53 -7.43
C LYS A 318 -11.41 -13.51 -6.69
N LYS A 319 -11.42 -13.89 -5.43
CA LYS A 319 -12.65 -13.95 -4.61
C LYS A 319 -13.24 -12.54 -4.40
N VAL A 320 -12.39 -11.58 -4.02
CA VAL A 320 -12.83 -10.21 -3.74
C VAL A 320 -13.33 -9.51 -5.01
N SER A 321 -12.64 -9.68 -6.13
CA SER A 321 -13.04 -9.06 -7.39
C SER A 321 -14.38 -9.56 -7.94
N GLN A 322 -14.79 -10.77 -7.57
CA GLN A 322 -16.10 -11.31 -7.92
C GLN A 322 -17.22 -10.71 -7.08
N SER A 323 -16.95 -10.39 -5.80
CA SER A 323 -17.95 -9.80 -4.89
C SER A 323 -17.96 -8.27 -4.92
N ASN A 324 -16.84 -7.65 -5.22
CA ASN A 324 -16.67 -6.20 -5.27
C ASN A 324 -15.80 -5.77 -6.45
N PRO A 325 -16.40 -5.54 -7.63
CA PRO A 325 -15.65 -5.17 -8.83
C PRO A 325 -14.96 -3.80 -8.73
N PHE A 326 -15.38 -2.90 -7.81
CA PHE A 326 -14.80 -1.57 -7.64
C PHE A 326 -13.36 -1.61 -7.15
N ILE A 327 -12.89 -2.76 -6.68
CA ILE A 327 -11.52 -2.96 -6.23
C ILE A 327 -10.50 -3.11 -7.37
N LEU A 328 -10.96 -3.21 -8.63
CA LEU A 328 -10.11 -3.38 -9.81
C LEU A 328 -8.95 -2.38 -9.82
N VAL A 329 -9.27 -1.09 -9.82
CA VAL A 329 -8.25 -0.04 -9.91
C VAL A 329 -7.35 0.02 -8.68
N PRO A 330 -7.87 -0.05 -7.44
CA PRO A 330 -7.01 -0.17 -6.25
C PRO A 330 -6.00 -1.31 -6.30
N ILE A 331 -6.36 -2.49 -6.79
CA ILE A 331 -5.41 -3.61 -6.93
C ILE A 331 -4.41 -3.37 -8.06
N LEU A 332 -4.83 -2.81 -9.20
CA LEU A 332 -3.90 -2.46 -10.28
C LEU A 332 -2.87 -1.43 -9.82
N VAL A 333 -3.30 -0.41 -9.07
CA VAL A 333 -2.39 0.58 -8.48
C VAL A 333 -1.44 -0.07 -7.50
N LEU A 334 -1.90 -0.99 -6.64
CA LEU A 334 -1.03 -1.76 -5.76
C LEU A 334 0.03 -2.55 -6.55
N CYS A 335 -0.36 -3.23 -7.62
CA CYS A 335 0.58 -3.95 -8.48
C CYS A 335 1.63 -3.01 -9.06
N LEU A 336 1.23 -1.85 -9.57
CA LEU A 336 2.14 -0.86 -10.15
C LEU A 336 3.08 -0.26 -9.09
N THR A 337 2.56 0.12 -7.92
CA THR A 337 3.39 0.64 -6.83
C THR A 337 4.34 -0.43 -6.29
N GLY A 338 3.91 -1.69 -6.23
CA GLY A 338 4.72 -2.81 -5.76
C GLY A 338 5.93 -3.15 -6.65
N ILE A 339 5.94 -2.70 -7.92
CA ILE A 339 7.11 -2.83 -8.79
C ILE A 339 8.26 -1.96 -8.26
N THR A 340 7.96 -0.79 -7.72
CA THR A 340 8.92 0.27 -7.43
C THR A 340 9.00 0.69 -5.97
N GLU A 341 8.05 0.33 -5.14
CA GLU A 341 7.98 0.73 -3.74
C GLU A 341 7.68 -0.48 -2.84
N ASN A 342 8.34 -0.54 -1.69
CA ASN A 342 8.13 -1.62 -0.70
C ASN A 342 6.91 -1.32 0.17
N VAL A 343 5.71 -1.45 -0.41
CA VAL A 343 4.44 -1.09 0.25
C VAL A 343 3.47 -2.25 0.42
N LEU A 344 3.87 -3.47 0.04
CA LEU A 344 2.95 -4.62 0.01
C LEU A 344 2.24 -4.83 1.35
N LEU A 345 2.99 -4.88 2.44
CA LEU A 345 2.46 -5.11 3.79
C LEU A 345 2.11 -3.82 4.54
N ASN A 346 2.45 -2.67 4.00
CA ASN A 346 2.21 -1.38 4.64
C ASN A 346 0.75 -0.95 4.46
N PHE A 347 -0.08 -1.17 5.47
CA PHE A 347 -1.51 -0.85 5.43
C PHE A 347 -1.83 0.64 5.29
N VAL A 348 -0.87 1.51 5.62
CA VAL A 348 -1.03 2.98 5.54
C VAL A 348 -1.13 3.42 4.09
N TYR A 349 -0.21 2.91 3.24
CA TYR A 349 -0.16 3.20 1.82
C TYR A 349 -0.91 2.17 0.95
N ASN A 350 -1.42 1.09 1.58
CA ASN A 350 -2.07 0.01 0.89
C ASN A 350 -3.30 -0.50 1.66
N PRO A 351 -4.43 0.23 1.66
CA PRO A 351 -5.65 -0.22 2.31
C PRO A 351 -6.22 -1.51 1.69
N VAL A 352 -5.85 -1.81 0.44
CA VAL A 352 -6.28 -3.02 -0.27
C VAL A 352 -5.78 -4.30 0.42
N ILE A 353 -4.59 -4.26 1.04
CA ILE A 353 -4.06 -5.43 1.74
C ILE A 353 -4.94 -5.82 2.94
N ILE A 354 -5.52 -4.84 3.63
CA ILE A 354 -6.48 -5.10 4.72
C ILE A 354 -7.67 -5.91 4.20
N LEU A 355 -8.17 -5.54 3.04
CA LEU A 355 -9.28 -6.23 2.38
C LEU A 355 -8.92 -7.66 1.99
N VAL A 356 -7.76 -7.85 1.39
CA VAL A 356 -7.29 -9.18 0.98
C VAL A 356 -7.12 -10.06 2.22
N CYS A 357 -6.53 -9.55 3.29
CA CYS A 357 -6.39 -10.24 4.56
C CYS A 357 -7.77 -10.56 5.17
N ALA A 358 -8.72 -9.64 5.15
CA ALA A 358 -10.08 -9.87 5.63
C ALA A 358 -10.78 -11.00 4.86
N SER A 359 -10.65 -11.05 3.54
CA SER A 359 -11.24 -12.10 2.70
C SER A 359 -10.63 -13.49 2.94
N PHE A 360 -9.39 -13.53 3.43
CA PHE A 360 -8.72 -14.75 3.85
C PHE A 360 -9.25 -15.26 5.19
N ILE A 361 -9.37 -14.37 6.17
CA ILE A 361 -9.81 -14.71 7.53
C ILE A 361 -11.28 -15.14 7.53
N PHE A 362 -12.12 -14.49 6.75
CA PHE A 362 -13.56 -14.72 6.77
C PHE A 362 -14.02 -15.39 5.46
N LYS A 363 -14.58 -16.62 5.57
CA LYS A 363 -15.36 -17.17 4.46
C LYS A 363 -16.54 -16.24 4.22
N SER A 364 -16.68 -15.67 3.02
CA SER A 364 -17.88 -14.93 2.66
C SER A 364 -19.06 -15.87 2.76
N LYS A 365 -19.91 -15.73 3.76
CA LYS A 365 -21.33 -16.03 3.60
C LYS A 365 -21.75 -15.08 2.50
N GLY A 366 -22.31 -15.60 1.42
CA GLY A 366 -22.62 -14.84 0.22
C GLY A 366 -23.05 -13.42 0.58
N ALA A 367 -22.22 -12.47 0.22
CA ALA A 367 -22.58 -11.07 0.37
C ALA A 367 -23.66 -10.80 -0.66
N THR A 368 -24.89 -10.93 -0.23
CA THR A 368 -26.00 -10.24 -0.88
C THR A 368 -25.71 -8.75 -0.67
N VAL A 369 -25.29 -8.12 -1.74
CA VAL A 369 -25.20 -6.67 -1.90
C VAL A 369 -26.59 -6.10 -1.90
#